data_6afb4806032c36a727693d070731a53e
#
_entry.id   6afb4806032c36a727693d070731a53e
#
_cell.length_a   1.000
_cell.length_b   1.000
_cell.length_c   1.000
_cell.angle_alpha   90.00
_cell.angle_beta   90.00
_cell.angle_gamma   90.00
#
_symmetry.space_group_name_H-M   'P 1'
#
loop_
_entity.id
_entity.type
_entity.pdbx_description
1 polymer ?
#
loop_
_entity_poly.entity_id
_entity_poly.type
_entity_poly.pdbx_seq_one_letter_code
_entity_poly.pdbx_strand_id
1 'polypeptide(L)'
;AWLDGASRRVKTALAVALLLFPAQSAVGALVAVGDLPAALGPAHLLLGVAIFGSVLAALAWWLEAETGSPDDSAVDFQPGTDDLPPVDEAPEPDIPTATVPRLKATAAAYFRLMKPRLMWLLCLVAAAAMALAGGLGFTPYVVGATLAGGALSIGASGTFNHVFERDIDKRMQRTNDRPLATDLVPVRNALAFGLLLAALSLGLFWTVNPLTAALGLVAILFYSVVYTLVLKPNTVQNTVIGGAAGAL
;
A
#
# COMPACT_ATOMS: atom_id res chain seq x y z
N ALA A 1 6.21 -33.35 15.35
CA ALA A 1 7.44 -33.23 14.55
C ALA A 1 7.62 -31.80 13.98
N TRP A 2 6.64 -31.26 13.21
CA TRP A 2 6.82 -29.96 12.53
C TRP A 2 6.83 -28.76 13.49
N LEU A 3 6.17 -28.86 14.64
CA LEU A 3 6.11 -27.79 15.65
C LEU A 3 7.16 -27.96 16.76
N ASP A 4 7.91 -29.05 16.80
CA ASP A 4 8.82 -29.34 17.91
C ASP A 4 9.98 -28.33 18.01
N GLY A 5 10.47 -27.82 16.86
CA GLY A 5 11.48 -26.77 16.79
C GLY A 5 10.96 -25.34 16.81
N ALA A 6 9.64 -25.12 16.70
CA ALA A 6 9.10 -23.77 16.57
C ALA A 6 9.17 -22.96 17.88
N SER A 7 9.46 -21.67 17.77
CA SER A 7 9.53 -20.75 18.91
C SER A 7 8.20 -20.64 19.66
N ARG A 8 8.25 -20.21 20.92
CA ARG A 8 7.03 -19.99 21.72
C ARG A 8 6.08 -18.98 21.04
N ARG A 9 6.61 -17.94 20.36
CA ARG A 9 5.83 -16.93 19.64
C ARG A 9 5.03 -17.55 18.49
N VAL A 10 5.63 -18.41 17.68
CA VAL A 10 4.96 -19.15 16.60
C VAL A 10 3.85 -20.04 17.15
N LYS A 11 4.15 -20.83 18.20
CA LYS A 11 3.17 -21.72 18.85
C LYS A 11 1.98 -20.95 19.42
N THR A 12 2.21 -19.82 20.09
CA THR A 12 1.13 -19.00 20.65
C THR A 12 0.26 -18.38 19.56
N ALA A 13 0.83 -17.86 18.49
CA ALA A 13 0.07 -17.28 17.39
C ALA A 13 -0.80 -18.32 16.69
N LEU A 14 -0.28 -19.53 16.43
CA LEU A 14 -1.06 -20.63 15.87
C LEU A 14 -2.15 -21.12 16.82
N ALA A 15 -1.89 -21.16 18.12
CA ALA A 15 -2.90 -21.51 19.12
C ALA A 15 -4.01 -20.48 19.18
N VAL A 16 -3.71 -19.18 19.10
CA VAL A 16 -4.70 -18.10 19.02
C VAL A 16 -5.56 -18.27 17.77
N ALA A 17 -4.96 -18.47 16.61
CA ALA A 17 -5.71 -18.71 15.36
C ALA A 17 -6.65 -19.92 15.47
N LEU A 18 -6.16 -21.02 16.03
CA LEU A 18 -6.92 -22.26 16.22
C LEU A 18 -8.10 -22.07 17.21
N LEU A 19 -7.89 -21.31 18.29
CA LEU A 19 -8.95 -21.04 19.28
C LEU A 19 -10.02 -20.07 18.73
N LEU A 20 -9.63 -19.10 17.90
CA LEU A 20 -10.57 -18.16 17.29
C LEU A 20 -11.39 -18.78 16.15
N PHE A 21 -10.88 -19.83 15.51
CA PHE A 21 -11.52 -20.44 14.34
C PHE A 21 -12.95 -20.98 14.61
N PRO A 22 -13.22 -21.71 15.71
CA PRO A 22 -14.59 -22.13 16.03
C PRO A 22 -15.53 -20.95 16.28
N ALA A 23 -15.06 -19.91 16.95
CA ALA A 23 -15.84 -18.69 17.17
C ALA A 23 -16.17 -17.98 15.85
N GLN A 24 -15.19 -17.86 14.96
CA GLN A 24 -15.37 -17.35 13.61
C GLN A 24 -16.42 -18.14 12.82
N SER A 25 -16.33 -19.47 12.88
CA SER A 25 -17.25 -20.36 12.18
C SER A 25 -18.68 -20.25 12.74
N ALA A 26 -18.84 -20.18 14.06
CA ALA A 26 -20.13 -20.00 14.71
C ALA A 26 -20.77 -18.66 14.35
N VAL A 27 -20.02 -17.56 14.45
CA VAL A 27 -20.51 -16.22 14.08
C VAL A 27 -20.85 -16.17 12.59
N GLY A 28 -20.02 -16.77 11.71
CA GLY A 28 -20.30 -16.85 10.28
C GLY A 28 -21.57 -17.64 9.94
N ALA A 29 -21.80 -18.76 10.62
CA ALA A 29 -23.01 -19.53 10.48
C ALA A 29 -24.27 -18.75 10.93
N LEU A 30 -24.16 -18.01 12.03
CA LEU A 30 -25.22 -17.14 12.51
C LEU A 30 -25.50 -15.99 11.52
N VAL A 31 -24.48 -15.36 10.95
CA VAL A 31 -24.63 -14.29 9.93
C VAL A 31 -25.29 -14.84 8.67
N ALA A 32 -25.02 -16.10 8.28
CA ALA A 32 -25.59 -16.72 7.09
C ALA A 32 -27.08 -17.10 7.23
N VAL A 33 -27.58 -17.33 8.45
CA VAL A 33 -28.98 -17.76 8.69
C VAL A 33 -29.98 -16.60 8.72
N GLY A 34 -29.50 -15.33 8.77
CA GLY A 34 -30.34 -14.13 8.61
C GLY A 34 -30.88 -13.53 9.92
N ASP A 35 -31.43 -12.32 9.85
CA ASP A 35 -32.10 -11.50 10.88
C ASP A 35 -31.42 -11.35 12.25
N LEU A 36 -30.12 -11.22 12.27
CA LEU A 36 -29.33 -11.05 13.49
C LEU A 36 -28.82 -9.61 13.69
N PRO A 37 -28.42 -9.24 14.95
CA PRO A 37 -27.93 -7.90 15.23
C PRO A 37 -26.84 -7.46 14.24
N ALA A 38 -26.95 -6.22 13.77
CA ALA A 38 -26.00 -5.61 12.81
C ALA A 38 -24.52 -5.69 13.24
N ALA A 39 -24.26 -5.90 14.54
CA ALA A 39 -22.92 -6.05 15.09
C ALA A 39 -22.23 -7.38 14.72
N LEU A 40 -22.96 -8.43 14.33
CA LEU A 40 -22.37 -9.74 14.06
C LEU A 40 -21.54 -9.77 12.76
N GLY A 41 -21.93 -9.01 11.74
CA GLY A 41 -21.14 -8.88 10.51
C GLY A 41 -19.74 -8.31 10.77
N PRO A 42 -19.61 -7.13 11.39
CA PRO A 42 -18.32 -6.60 11.83
C PRO A 42 -17.54 -7.54 12.76
N ALA A 43 -18.21 -8.22 13.71
CA ALA A 43 -17.57 -9.19 14.60
C ALA A 43 -16.97 -10.37 13.83
N HIS A 44 -17.71 -10.92 12.85
CA HIS A 44 -17.23 -11.97 11.95
C HIS A 44 -15.98 -11.51 11.19
N LEU A 45 -16.00 -10.30 10.62
CA LEU A 45 -14.86 -9.74 9.92
C LEU A 45 -13.63 -9.57 10.83
N LEU A 46 -13.81 -9.02 12.03
CA LEU A 46 -12.73 -8.82 12.99
C LEU A 46 -12.09 -10.14 13.44
N LEU A 47 -12.90 -11.17 13.69
CA LEU A 47 -12.40 -12.51 13.99
C LEU A 47 -11.58 -13.08 12.84
N GLY A 48 -12.05 -12.94 11.59
CA GLY A 48 -11.32 -13.36 10.40
C GLY A 48 -9.96 -12.63 10.26
N VAL A 49 -9.94 -11.34 10.46
CA VAL A 49 -8.70 -10.52 10.44
C VAL A 49 -7.75 -10.96 11.57
N ALA A 50 -8.26 -11.23 12.77
CA ALA A 50 -7.45 -11.69 13.89
C ALA A 50 -6.82 -13.07 13.64
N ILE A 51 -7.59 -14.02 13.06
CA ILE A 51 -7.07 -15.33 12.66
C ILE A 51 -5.99 -15.18 11.60
N PHE A 52 -6.27 -14.44 10.53
CA PHE A 52 -5.33 -14.21 9.43
C PHE A 52 -4.06 -13.52 9.92
N GLY A 53 -4.18 -12.48 10.74
CA GLY A 53 -3.06 -11.79 11.35
C GLY A 53 -2.20 -12.68 12.23
N SER A 54 -2.85 -13.57 13.01
CA SER A 54 -2.13 -14.55 13.85
C SER A 54 -1.34 -15.56 13.03
N VAL A 55 -1.90 -16.05 11.93
CA VAL A 55 -1.21 -16.98 11.01
C VAL A 55 -0.06 -16.28 10.29
N LEU A 56 -0.25 -15.04 9.84
CA LEU A 56 0.82 -14.25 9.23
C LEU A 56 1.96 -13.96 10.20
N ALA A 57 1.65 -13.62 11.45
CA ALA A 57 2.65 -13.40 12.49
C ALA A 57 3.43 -14.68 12.77
N ALA A 58 2.75 -15.82 12.85
CA ALA A 58 3.40 -17.12 13.01
C ALA A 58 4.36 -17.43 11.85
N LEU A 59 3.92 -17.20 10.62
CA LEU A 59 4.75 -17.39 9.42
C LEU A 59 5.95 -16.44 9.40
N ALA A 60 5.75 -15.17 9.74
CA ALA A 60 6.84 -14.18 9.78
C ALA A 60 7.90 -14.57 10.80
N TRP A 61 7.51 -14.94 12.03
CA TRP A 61 8.45 -15.37 13.06
C TRP A 61 9.10 -16.72 12.75
N TRP A 62 8.43 -17.60 12.04
CA TRP A 62 9.03 -18.84 11.59
C TRP A 62 10.08 -18.60 10.51
N LEU A 63 9.76 -17.76 9.51
CA LEU A 63 10.71 -17.37 8.47
C LEU A 63 11.91 -16.62 9.05
N GLU A 64 11.70 -15.71 10.01
CA GLU A 64 12.77 -15.02 10.71
C GLU A 64 13.72 -16.01 11.40
N ALA A 65 13.18 -17.06 12.02
CA ALA A 65 13.99 -18.10 12.67
C ALA A 65 14.76 -18.99 11.69
N GLU A 66 14.23 -19.20 10.47
CA GLU A 66 14.86 -20.03 9.44
C GLU A 66 15.88 -19.26 8.57
N THR A 67 15.63 -17.96 8.36
CA THR A 67 16.43 -17.13 7.44
C THR A 67 17.27 -16.07 8.14
N GLY A 68 16.99 -15.79 9.42
CA GLY A 68 17.75 -14.83 10.22
C GLY A 68 19.15 -15.33 10.51
N SER A 69 20.15 -14.55 10.17
CA SER A 69 21.51 -14.79 10.62
C SER A 69 21.64 -14.44 12.11
N PRO A 70 22.47 -15.18 12.91
CA PRO A 70 22.73 -14.80 14.30
C PRO A 70 23.30 -13.38 14.46
N ASP A 71 23.88 -12.84 13.40
CA ASP A 71 24.43 -11.47 13.34
C ASP A 71 23.40 -10.42 12.87
N ASP A 72 22.20 -10.84 12.43
CA ASP A 72 21.10 -9.94 12.13
C ASP A 72 20.44 -9.44 13.44
N SER A 73 21.20 -8.70 14.22
CA SER A 73 20.61 -7.91 15.29
C SER A 73 19.67 -6.87 14.67
N ALA A 74 18.49 -6.70 15.24
CA ALA A 74 17.47 -5.76 14.75
C ALA A 74 17.97 -4.30 14.63
N VAL A 75 19.18 -4.03 15.08
CA VAL A 75 19.90 -2.75 14.98
C VAL A 75 20.47 -2.53 13.57
N ASP A 76 20.84 -3.62 12.86
CA ASP A 76 21.46 -3.51 11.53
C ASP A 76 20.45 -3.32 10.39
N PHE A 77 19.15 -3.42 10.66
CA PHE A 77 18.10 -3.19 9.67
C PHE A 77 17.58 -1.73 9.62
N GLN A 78 18.29 -0.79 10.24
CA GLN A 78 18.20 0.57 9.77
C GLN A 78 19.04 0.63 8.48
N PRO A 79 18.46 0.91 7.32
CA PRO A 79 19.26 1.33 6.19
C PRO A 79 19.84 2.69 6.59
N GLY A 80 20.93 2.63 7.35
CA GLY A 80 21.79 3.78 7.54
C GLY A 80 22.11 4.26 6.13
N THR A 81 21.85 5.49 5.86
CA THR A 81 22.26 6.13 4.59
C THR A 81 23.77 6.01 4.36
N ASP A 82 24.50 5.58 5.39
CA ASP A 82 25.95 5.50 5.41
C ASP A 82 26.48 4.14 4.86
N ASP A 83 25.67 3.08 4.87
CA ASP A 83 26.04 1.76 4.33
C ASP A 83 25.65 1.52 2.87
N LEU A 84 25.01 2.51 2.25
CA LEU A 84 24.72 2.43 0.82
C LEU A 84 26.01 2.65 0.02
N PRO A 85 26.28 1.80 -0.99
CA PRO A 85 27.47 1.98 -1.83
C PRO A 85 27.50 3.40 -2.39
N PRO A 86 28.71 3.97 -2.63
CA PRO A 86 28.84 5.26 -3.28
C PRO A 86 28.00 5.27 -4.56
N VAL A 87 27.34 6.40 -4.78
CA VAL A 87 26.44 6.58 -5.92
C VAL A 87 27.25 6.39 -7.20
N ASP A 88 27.11 5.23 -7.84
CA ASP A 88 27.37 5.17 -9.27
C ASP A 88 26.40 6.17 -9.89
N GLU A 89 26.90 7.11 -10.68
CA GLU A 89 26.10 8.17 -11.30
C GLU A 89 24.81 7.56 -11.86
N ALA A 90 23.67 8.10 -11.44
CA ALA A 90 22.39 7.61 -11.95
C ALA A 90 22.45 7.67 -13.49
N PRO A 91 22.00 6.61 -14.18
CA PRO A 91 22.10 6.56 -15.64
C PRO A 91 21.49 7.84 -16.23
N GLU A 92 22.23 8.51 -17.09
CA GLU A 92 21.73 9.70 -17.77
C GLU A 92 20.44 9.34 -18.53
N PRO A 93 19.38 10.13 -18.36
CA PRO A 93 18.14 9.85 -19.06
C PRO A 93 18.32 10.05 -20.56
N ASP A 94 18.06 9.01 -21.34
CA ASP A 94 18.02 9.10 -22.81
C ASP A 94 16.79 9.92 -23.21
N ILE A 95 16.98 11.24 -23.35
CA ILE A 95 15.92 12.18 -23.74
C ILE A 95 16.00 12.39 -25.26
N PRO A 96 15.02 11.88 -26.02
CA PRO A 96 14.98 12.10 -27.46
C PRO A 96 14.97 13.59 -27.82
N THR A 97 15.75 13.97 -28.80
CA THR A 97 15.82 15.37 -29.27
C THR A 97 14.61 15.78 -30.12
N ALA A 98 13.97 14.84 -30.79
CA ALA A 98 12.78 15.11 -31.61
C ALA A 98 11.55 15.37 -30.73
N THR A 99 10.68 16.30 -31.14
CA THR A 99 9.53 16.79 -30.34
C THR A 99 8.54 15.70 -29.94
N VAL A 100 8.15 14.85 -30.88
CA VAL A 100 7.12 13.79 -30.63
C VAL A 100 7.66 12.68 -29.72
N PRO A 101 8.85 12.10 -29.97
CA PRO A 101 9.45 11.16 -29.03
C PRO A 101 9.69 11.74 -27.64
N ARG A 102 10.12 12.99 -27.55
CA ARG A 102 10.30 13.70 -26.28
C ARG A 102 9.01 13.84 -25.49
N LEU A 103 7.92 14.22 -26.15
CA LEU A 103 6.59 14.33 -25.51
C LEU A 103 6.12 12.97 -24.99
N LYS A 104 6.31 11.89 -25.77
CA LYS A 104 5.98 10.51 -25.33
C LYS A 104 6.82 10.09 -24.13
N ALA A 105 8.13 10.36 -24.13
CA ALA A 105 9.02 10.04 -23.02
C ALA A 105 8.61 10.80 -21.76
N THR A 106 8.29 12.08 -21.87
CA THR A 106 7.81 12.90 -20.76
C THR A 106 6.48 12.36 -20.21
N ALA A 107 5.50 12.08 -21.08
CA ALA A 107 4.22 11.52 -20.66
C ALA A 107 4.39 10.15 -19.98
N ALA A 108 5.25 9.29 -20.51
CA ALA A 108 5.59 8.01 -19.90
C ALA A 108 6.26 8.18 -18.52
N ALA A 109 7.11 9.18 -18.35
CA ALA A 109 7.73 9.51 -17.07
C ALA A 109 6.69 9.89 -16.02
N TYR A 110 5.75 10.79 -16.35
CA TYR A 110 4.65 11.15 -15.44
C TYR A 110 3.74 9.97 -15.14
N PHE A 111 3.45 9.11 -16.12
CA PHE A 111 2.67 7.89 -15.88
C PHE A 111 3.41 6.92 -14.96
N ARG A 112 4.74 6.78 -15.08
CA ARG A 112 5.55 5.96 -14.16
C ARG A 112 5.51 6.48 -12.72
N LEU A 113 5.39 7.81 -12.49
CA LEU A 113 5.23 8.39 -11.14
C LEU A 113 3.95 7.90 -10.45
N MET A 114 2.89 7.64 -11.19
CA MET A 114 1.62 7.14 -10.66
C MET A 114 1.66 5.68 -10.19
N LYS A 115 2.77 4.95 -10.39
CA LYS A 115 2.90 3.52 -10.06
C LYS A 115 1.80 2.65 -10.68
N PRO A 116 1.70 2.57 -12.01
CA PRO A 116 0.56 1.97 -12.70
C PRO A 116 0.27 0.51 -12.33
N ARG A 117 1.29 -0.29 -12.01
CA ARG A 117 1.10 -1.68 -11.56
C ARG A 117 0.34 -1.76 -10.24
N LEU A 118 0.68 -0.89 -9.29
CA LEU A 118 -0.01 -0.80 -8.00
C LEU A 118 -1.43 -0.25 -8.17
N MET A 119 -1.58 0.77 -9.00
CA MET A 119 -2.86 1.40 -9.33
C MET A 119 -3.87 0.36 -9.87
N TRP A 120 -3.48 -0.46 -10.84
CA TRP A 120 -4.33 -1.52 -11.37
C TRP A 120 -4.78 -2.52 -10.32
N LEU A 121 -3.85 -2.98 -9.48
CA LEU A 121 -4.15 -3.94 -8.43
C LEU A 121 -5.16 -3.37 -7.43
N LEU A 122 -4.93 -2.16 -6.94
CA LEU A 122 -5.82 -1.53 -5.96
C LEU A 122 -7.19 -1.19 -6.56
N CYS A 123 -7.26 -0.73 -7.81
CA CYS A 123 -8.54 -0.54 -8.49
C CYS A 123 -9.32 -1.86 -8.66
N LEU A 124 -8.63 -2.96 -8.94
CA LEU A 124 -9.26 -4.28 -9.02
C LEU A 124 -9.83 -4.71 -7.66
N VAL A 125 -9.06 -4.52 -6.57
CA VAL A 125 -9.52 -4.81 -5.21
C VAL A 125 -10.72 -3.95 -4.84
N ALA A 126 -10.68 -2.64 -5.13
CA ALA A 126 -11.80 -1.74 -4.90
C ALA A 126 -13.05 -2.15 -5.69
N ALA A 127 -12.91 -2.51 -6.98
CA ALA A 127 -14.00 -3.01 -7.80
C ALA A 127 -14.60 -4.30 -7.23
N ALA A 128 -13.76 -5.24 -6.79
CA ALA A 128 -14.21 -6.47 -6.14
C ALA A 128 -14.94 -6.19 -4.82
N ALA A 129 -14.42 -5.28 -3.99
CA ALA A 129 -15.06 -4.87 -2.73
C ALA A 129 -16.44 -4.23 -2.99
N MET A 130 -16.54 -3.35 -4.00
CA MET A 130 -17.83 -2.76 -4.40
C MET A 130 -18.82 -3.82 -4.90
N ALA A 131 -18.35 -4.79 -5.69
CA ALA A 131 -19.19 -5.89 -6.16
C ALA A 131 -19.69 -6.76 -5.00
N LEU A 132 -18.86 -7.07 -4.02
CA LEU A 132 -19.20 -7.85 -2.83
C LEU A 132 -20.11 -7.08 -1.86
N ALA A 133 -19.94 -5.78 -1.72
CA ALA A 133 -20.80 -4.93 -0.92
C ALA A 133 -22.25 -4.88 -1.44
N GLY A 134 -22.47 -5.28 -2.71
CA GLY A 134 -23.73 -5.80 -3.28
C GLY A 134 -24.98 -4.94 -3.08
N GLY A 135 -24.84 -3.63 -2.97
CA GLY A 135 -26.00 -2.77 -2.80
C GLY A 135 -26.62 -2.33 -4.12
N LEU A 136 -27.95 -2.31 -4.19
CA LEU A 136 -28.74 -1.70 -5.28
C LEU A 136 -28.44 -0.19 -5.48
N GLY A 137 -27.57 0.40 -4.64
CA GLY A 137 -27.16 1.82 -4.68
C GLY A 137 -25.94 2.13 -5.55
N PHE A 138 -25.24 1.13 -6.10
CA PHE A 138 -24.08 1.37 -6.95
C PHE A 138 -24.52 1.65 -8.39
N THR A 139 -24.71 2.92 -8.69
CA THR A 139 -24.91 3.34 -10.09
C THR A 139 -23.57 3.25 -10.85
N PRO A 140 -23.59 3.10 -12.20
CA PRO A 140 -22.36 3.15 -13.02
C PRO A 140 -21.52 4.40 -12.76
N TYR A 141 -22.16 5.52 -12.44
CA TYR A 141 -21.49 6.76 -12.06
C TYR A 141 -20.70 6.61 -10.76
N VAL A 142 -21.32 6.07 -9.69
CA VAL A 142 -20.64 5.87 -8.40
C VAL A 142 -19.44 4.94 -8.56
N VAL A 143 -19.60 3.84 -9.30
CA VAL A 143 -18.50 2.90 -9.57
C VAL A 143 -17.38 3.61 -10.34
N GLY A 144 -17.71 4.29 -11.43
CA GLY A 144 -16.75 4.99 -12.28
C GLY A 144 -16.02 6.10 -11.52
N ALA A 145 -16.74 6.93 -10.77
CA ALA A 145 -16.17 8.03 -9.99
C ALA A 145 -15.26 7.53 -8.87
N THR A 146 -15.66 6.45 -8.17
CA THR A 146 -14.85 5.84 -7.11
C THR A 146 -13.57 5.22 -7.67
N LEU A 147 -13.65 4.45 -8.74
CA LEU A 147 -12.47 3.82 -9.35
C LEU A 147 -11.53 4.85 -9.97
N ALA A 148 -12.06 5.85 -10.68
CA ALA A 148 -11.25 6.92 -11.24
C ALA A 148 -10.62 7.78 -10.15
N GLY A 149 -11.39 8.16 -9.11
CA GLY A 149 -10.89 8.87 -7.94
C GLY A 149 -9.80 8.08 -7.21
N GLY A 150 -10.00 6.76 -7.04
CA GLY A 150 -9.02 5.85 -6.46
C GLY A 150 -7.73 5.78 -7.28
N ALA A 151 -7.82 5.64 -8.60
CA ALA A 151 -6.65 5.65 -9.48
C ALA A 151 -5.85 6.95 -9.36
N LEU A 152 -6.53 8.10 -9.32
CA LEU A 152 -5.89 9.40 -9.14
C LEU A 152 -5.28 9.56 -7.74
N SER A 153 -5.95 9.07 -6.68
CA SER A 153 -5.45 9.05 -5.31
C SER A 153 -4.15 8.26 -5.18
N ILE A 154 -4.13 7.04 -5.75
CA ILE A 154 -2.94 6.19 -5.80
C ILE A 154 -1.82 6.87 -6.60
N GLY A 155 -2.17 7.50 -7.73
CA GLY A 155 -1.23 8.25 -8.56
C GLY A 155 -0.62 9.43 -7.81
N ALA A 156 -1.42 10.20 -7.07
CA ALA A 156 -0.96 11.30 -6.22
C ALA A 156 0.00 10.80 -5.14
N SER A 157 -0.42 9.79 -4.38
CA SER A 157 0.37 9.18 -3.31
C SER A 157 1.68 8.57 -3.83
N GLY A 158 1.62 7.90 -5.00
CA GLY A 158 2.79 7.36 -5.70
C GLY A 158 3.77 8.46 -6.09
N THR A 159 3.27 9.57 -6.62
CA THR A 159 4.09 10.73 -7.02
C THR A 159 4.77 11.37 -5.81
N PHE A 160 4.04 11.60 -4.71
CA PHE A 160 4.63 12.13 -3.46
C PHE A 160 5.69 11.19 -2.89
N ASN A 161 5.44 9.88 -2.91
CA ASN A 161 6.44 8.90 -2.49
C ASN A 161 7.74 9.01 -3.31
N HIS A 162 7.66 9.15 -4.65
CA HIS A 162 8.84 9.39 -5.48
C HIS A 162 9.57 10.70 -5.15
N VAL A 163 8.83 11.75 -4.76
CA VAL A 163 9.44 13.03 -4.35
C VAL A 163 10.20 12.86 -3.04
N PHE A 164 9.58 12.24 -2.04
CA PHE A 164 10.17 12.06 -0.71
C PHE A 164 11.33 11.06 -0.69
N GLU A 165 11.30 10.06 -1.56
CA GLU A 165 12.34 9.02 -1.64
C GLU A 165 13.43 9.32 -2.67
N ARG A 166 13.39 10.47 -3.36
CA ARG A 166 14.28 10.80 -4.47
C ARG A 166 15.76 10.53 -4.18
N ASP A 167 16.25 10.98 -3.03
CA ASP A 167 17.67 10.87 -2.69
C ASP A 167 18.08 9.45 -2.31
N ILE A 168 17.17 8.68 -1.72
CA ILE A 168 17.34 7.24 -1.45
C ILE A 168 17.28 6.47 -2.78
N ASP A 169 16.32 6.80 -3.65
CA ASP A 169 16.16 6.16 -4.96
C ASP A 169 17.41 6.28 -5.84
N LYS A 170 18.10 7.42 -5.78
CA LYS A 170 19.38 7.62 -6.49
C LYS A 170 20.45 6.62 -6.07
N ARG A 171 20.44 6.19 -4.82
CA ARG A 171 21.46 5.29 -4.23
C ARG A 171 21.12 3.81 -4.39
N MET A 172 19.88 3.46 -4.77
CA MET A 172 19.42 2.09 -4.87
C MET A 172 19.44 1.60 -6.33
N GLN A 173 20.19 0.55 -6.65
CA GLN A 173 20.25 -0.04 -8.00
C GLN A 173 18.87 -0.37 -8.59
N ARG A 174 17.89 -0.75 -7.75
CA ARG A 174 16.54 -1.09 -8.19
C ARG A 174 15.69 0.11 -8.59
N THR A 175 16.05 1.31 -8.15
CA THR A 175 15.19 2.51 -8.26
C THR A 175 15.90 3.75 -8.81
N ASN A 176 17.19 3.65 -9.13
CA ASN A 176 17.98 4.75 -9.70
C ASN A 176 17.53 5.16 -11.12
N ASP A 177 16.76 4.31 -11.82
CA ASP A 177 16.16 4.59 -13.12
C ASP A 177 14.82 5.34 -13.04
N ARG A 178 14.34 5.66 -11.82
CA ARG A 178 13.08 6.37 -11.62
C ARG A 178 13.15 7.81 -12.16
N PRO A 179 12.03 8.37 -12.69
CA PRO A 179 12.03 9.70 -13.33
C PRO A 179 12.56 10.86 -12.48
N LEU A 180 12.41 10.80 -11.14
CA LEU A 180 12.96 11.79 -10.23
C LEU A 180 14.40 11.48 -9.81
N ALA A 181 14.79 10.22 -9.77
CA ALA A 181 16.17 9.83 -9.48
C ALA A 181 17.13 10.23 -10.63
N THR A 182 16.65 10.11 -11.87
CA THR A 182 17.39 10.52 -13.08
C THR A 182 17.21 12.00 -13.43
N ASP A 183 16.52 12.79 -12.61
CA ASP A 183 16.21 14.21 -12.87
C ASP A 183 15.45 14.48 -14.20
N LEU A 184 14.85 13.43 -14.80
CA LEU A 184 14.02 13.55 -16.01
C LEU A 184 12.77 14.41 -15.76
N VAL A 185 12.20 14.36 -14.55
CA VAL A 185 11.09 15.21 -14.11
C VAL A 185 11.57 16.08 -12.96
N PRO A 186 11.51 17.43 -13.08
CA PRO A 186 11.83 18.32 -11.98
C PRO A 186 10.92 18.10 -10.78
N VAL A 187 11.48 18.12 -9.57
CA VAL A 187 10.73 17.91 -8.30
C VAL A 187 9.51 18.84 -8.19
N ARG A 188 9.68 20.12 -8.56
CA ARG A 188 8.58 21.11 -8.54
C ARG A 188 7.41 20.67 -9.42
N ASN A 189 7.70 20.15 -10.62
CA ASN A 189 6.68 19.70 -11.55
C ASN A 189 5.99 18.41 -11.06
N ALA A 190 6.76 17.51 -10.46
CA ALA A 190 6.21 16.29 -9.84
C ALA A 190 5.29 16.64 -8.65
N LEU A 191 5.68 17.59 -7.80
CA LEU A 191 4.82 18.08 -6.70
C LEU A 191 3.52 18.69 -7.23
N ALA A 192 3.60 19.58 -8.23
CA ALA A 192 2.43 20.19 -8.84
C ALA A 192 1.51 19.12 -9.46
N PHE A 193 2.08 18.12 -10.13
CA PHE A 193 1.34 16.99 -10.69
C PHE A 193 0.67 16.16 -9.60
N GLY A 194 1.38 15.79 -8.54
CA GLY A 194 0.80 15.06 -7.41
C GLY A 194 -0.34 15.81 -6.72
N LEU A 195 -0.20 17.12 -6.52
CA LEU A 195 -1.26 17.98 -5.97
C LEU A 195 -2.47 18.06 -6.90
N LEU A 196 -2.25 18.16 -8.22
CA LEU A 196 -3.32 18.15 -9.20
C LEU A 196 -4.09 16.82 -9.17
N LEU A 197 -3.39 15.68 -9.14
CA LEU A 197 -4.02 14.36 -9.04
C LEU A 197 -4.83 14.23 -7.74
N ALA A 198 -4.29 14.69 -6.62
CA ALA A 198 -4.98 14.68 -5.33
C ALA A 198 -6.27 15.53 -5.38
N ALA A 199 -6.19 16.75 -5.91
CA ALA A 199 -7.36 17.63 -6.03
C ALA A 199 -8.44 17.03 -6.93
N LEU A 200 -8.06 16.45 -8.07
CA LEU A 200 -9.00 15.78 -8.97
C LEU A 200 -9.63 14.54 -8.32
N SER A 201 -8.83 13.74 -7.61
CA SER A 201 -9.31 12.58 -6.86
C SER A 201 -10.34 12.98 -5.82
N LEU A 202 -10.01 13.95 -4.97
CA LEU A 202 -10.92 14.44 -3.92
C LEU A 202 -12.18 15.07 -4.51
N GLY A 203 -12.07 15.78 -5.64
CA GLY A 203 -13.21 16.30 -6.38
C GLY A 203 -14.16 15.18 -6.83
N LEU A 204 -13.63 14.10 -7.42
CA LEU A 204 -14.45 12.94 -7.82
C LEU A 204 -15.08 12.25 -6.59
N PHE A 205 -14.33 12.01 -5.54
CA PHE A 205 -14.85 11.41 -4.31
C PHE A 205 -15.96 12.27 -3.67
N TRP A 206 -15.79 13.59 -3.70
CA TRP A 206 -16.80 14.52 -3.20
C TRP A 206 -18.13 14.41 -3.95
N THR A 207 -18.09 14.16 -5.26
CA THR A 207 -19.33 13.94 -6.05
C THR A 207 -20.04 12.63 -5.70
N VAL A 208 -19.33 11.66 -5.11
CA VAL A 208 -19.94 10.44 -4.58
C VAL A 208 -20.58 10.72 -3.22
N ASN A 209 -19.79 11.12 -2.25
CA ASN A 209 -20.22 11.67 -0.95
C ASN A 209 -19.04 12.28 -0.17
N PRO A 210 -19.31 13.19 0.80
CA PRO A 210 -18.25 13.82 1.58
C PRO A 210 -17.38 12.84 2.40
N LEU A 211 -17.96 11.73 2.87
CA LEU A 211 -17.21 10.72 3.64
C LEU A 211 -16.17 10.03 2.76
N THR A 212 -16.51 9.68 1.53
CA THR A 212 -15.56 9.10 0.55
C THR A 212 -14.41 10.07 0.29
N ALA A 213 -14.68 11.37 0.15
CA ALA A 213 -13.64 12.37 0.00
C ALA A 213 -12.75 12.49 1.24
N ALA A 214 -13.34 12.46 2.43
CA ALA A 214 -12.59 12.50 3.69
C ALA A 214 -11.68 11.26 3.85
N LEU A 215 -12.20 10.06 3.57
CA LEU A 215 -11.41 8.82 3.60
C LEU A 215 -10.29 8.83 2.54
N GLY A 216 -10.57 9.31 1.33
CA GLY A 216 -9.57 9.48 0.29
C GLY A 216 -8.44 10.44 0.69
N LEU A 217 -8.77 11.55 1.35
CA LEU A 217 -7.77 12.46 1.90
C LEU A 217 -6.92 11.79 2.98
N VAL A 218 -7.56 11.07 3.91
CA VAL A 218 -6.86 10.32 4.96
C VAL A 218 -5.94 9.27 4.34
N ALA A 219 -6.38 8.54 3.33
CA ALA A 219 -5.56 7.55 2.63
C ALA A 219 -4.32 8.18 1.96
N ILE A 220 -4.48 9.32 1.25
CA ILE A 220 -3.36 10.05 0.64
C ILE A 220 -2.36 10.51 1.70
N LEU A 221 -2.84 11.12 2.80
CA LEU A 221 -1.99 11.61 3.88
C LEU A 221 -1.30 10.46 4.62
N PHE A 222 -2.04 9.40 4.92
CA PHE A 222 -1.49 8.24 5.61
C PHE A 222 -0.37 7.60 4.79
N TYR A 223 -0.59 7.36 3.50
CA TYR A 223 0.44 6.80 2.65
C TYR A 223 1.62 7.74 2.44
N SER A 224 1.36 9.02 2.16
CA SER A 224 2.43 9.96 1.81
C SER A 224 3.26 10.39 3.02
N VAL A 225 2.61 10.61 4.17
CA VAL A 225 3.28 11.11 5.38
C VAL A 225 3.60 9.97 6.34
N VAL A 226 2.55 9.26 6.82
CA VAL A 226 2.75 8.24 7.87
C VAL A 226 3.58 7.08 7.35
N TYR A 227 3.18 6.48 6.23
CA TYR A 227 3.93 5.35 5.68
C TYR A 227 5.30 5.77 5.15
N THR A 228 5.37 6.76 4.26
CA THR A 228 6.61 7.07 3.53
C THR A 228 7.65 7.78 4.40
N LEU A 229 7.24 8.76 5.22
CA LEU A 229 8.17 9.58 6.00
C LEU A 229 8.41 9.06 7.42
N VAL A 230 7.42 8.35 8.02
CA VAL A 230 7.53 7.92 9.42
C VAL A 230 7.78 6.43 9.53
N LEU A 231 6.96 5.58 8.94
CA LEU A 231 7.05 4.14 9.13
C LEU A 231 8.24 3.52 8.38
N LYS A 232 8.37 3.87 7.11
CA LYS A 232 9.35 3.22 6.22
C LYS A 232 10.80 3.39 6.68
N PRO A 233 11.25 4.57 7.16
CA PRO A 233 12.62 4.73 7.67
C PRO A 233 12.81 4.22 9.09
N ASN A 234 11.76 4.03 9.89
CA ASN A 234 11.88 3.82 11.33
C ASN A 234 11.43 2.44 11.82
N THR A 235 10.77 1.63 10.98
CA THR A 235 10.24 0.34 11.45
C THR A 235 10.15 -0.70 10.34
N VAL A 236 10.49 -1.95 10.68
CA VAL A 236 10.29 -3.12 9.82
C VAL A 236 8.80 -3.45 9.61
N GLN A 237 7.92 -2.97 10.51
CA GLN A 237 6.46 -3.16 10.42
C GLN A 237 5.79 -2.20 9.42
N ASN A 238 6.57 -1.38 8.71
CA ASN A 238 6.06 -0.39 7.77
C ASN A 238 5.07 -0.96 6.75
N THR A 239 5.33 -2.16 6.22
CA THR A 239 4.49 -2.80 5.21
C THR A 239 3.13 -3.21 5.79
N VAL A 240 3.11 -3.77 7.00
CA VAL A 240 1.88 -4.22 7.68
C VAL A 240 1.02 -3.03 8.06
N ILE A 241 1.60 -2.04 8.76
CA ILE A 241 0.88 -0.84 9.18
C ILE A 241 0.51 0.02 7.96
N GLY A 242 1.42 0.14 6.99
CA GLY A 242 1.19 0.88 5.74
C GLY A 242 0.06 0.30 4.88
N GLY A 243 -0.23 -1.00 5.01
CA GLY A 243 -1.36 -1.66 4.37
C GLY A 243 -2.71 -1.04 4.73
N ALA A 244 -2.83 -0.36 5.88
CA ALA A 244 -4.05 0.34 6.28
C ALA A 244 -4.48 1.42 5.27
N ALA A 245 -3.53 2.07 4.58
CA ALA A 245 -3.86 3.04 3.52
C ALA A 245 -4.62 2.42 2.35
N GLY A 246 -4.38 1.14 2.05
CA GLY A 246 -5.07 0.40 0.99
C GLY A 246 -6.42 -0.18 1.41
N ALA A 247 -6.74 -0.12 2.71
CA ALA A 247 -8.01 -0.60 3.26
C ALA A 247 -9.05 0.53 3.44
N LEU A 248 -8.65 1.78 3.28
CA LEU A 248 -9.50 2.98 3.33
C LEU A 248 -10.18 3.24 1.99
#